data_85d8502a72b8d8a12015b57adee692a2
#
_entry.id   85d8502a72b8d8a12015b57adee692a2
#
_cell.length_a   1.000
_cell.length_b   1.000
_cell.length_c   1.000
_cell.angle_alpha   90.00
_cell.angle_beta   90.00
_cell.angle_gamma   90.00
#
_symmetry.space_group_name_H-M   'P 1'
#
loop_
_entity.id
_entity.type
_entity.pdbx_description
1 polymer ?
#
loop_
_entity_poly.entity_id
_entity_poly.type
_entity_poly.pdbx_seq_one_letter_code
_entity_poly.pdbx_strand_id
1 'polypeptide(L)'
;RVSRGLGDVYKRQTYNSFDQIESPSKIGETQLHALNLDWKRFVTHQTADFIHHEIAALREGGSTLPTTANLMHYFGGLDYFKIAKEIDVVSWDTYPTWHKEAVIDTAYDNGMCHDLMRSLKGKPFFQMESCPTSTNWQSVSKLKKPGMLFAQSMQAIAHGGEGALYFQIRQSRGASEKFHGAVIDHYGGNDTRVFKEVSRVGETLKEIRELAGTTVNSSVAMLYDWDSQWAMEDSQGPRNKGLHYLEAMLKFYRGFRKQGVNVDVIDMTCELDKYQVLALPMVYMFKEGFAKKIRSFVENGGTLITSYWSGIADDTDRCYLEGTPHGPVSYTHLRAHETLANL
;
A
#
# COMPACT_ATOMS: atom_id res chain seq x y z
N ARG A 1 -6.55 13.11 -23.57
CA ARG A 1 -7.37 13.73 -22.49
C ARG A 1 -6.78 15.07 -22.01
N VAL A 2 -6.19 15.83 -22.91
CA VAL A 2 -5.55 17.14 -22.64
C VAL A 2 -6.58 18.23 -22.23
N SER A 3 -7.87 18.02 -22.43
CA SER A 3 -8.87 19.07 -22.23
C SER A 3 -9.51 19.14 -20.83
N ARG A 4 -9.21 18.24 -19.90
CA ARG A 4 -9.82 18.26 -18.57
C ARG A 4 -9.20 19.27 -17.60
N GLY A 5 -8.06 19.86 -17.94
CA GLY A 5 -7.42 20.93 -17.18
C GLY A 5 -8.05 22.31 -17.32
N LEU A 6 -9.24 22.42 -17.89
CA LEU A 6 -9.89 23.72 -18.22
C LEU A 6 -10.51 24.43 -17.00
N GLY A 7 -10.32 23.96 -15.77
CA GLY A 7 -10.92 24.56 -14.57
C GLY A 7 -10.10 25.59 -13.84
N ASP A 8 -8.77 25.58 -13.94
CA ASP A 8 -7.92 26.44 -13.14
C ASP A 8 -7.54 27.73 -13.89
N VAL A 9 -8.16 28.83 -13.53
CA VAL A 9 -8.02 30.14 -14.20
C VAL A 9 -6.61 30.71 -14.06
N TYR A 10 -5.84 30.29 -13.05
CA TYR A 10 -4.58 30.95 -12.70
C TYR A 10 -3.31 30.29 -13.22
N LYS A 11 -3.36 29.05 -13.72
CA LYS A 11 -2.14 28.30 -14.03
C LYS A 11 -2.26 27.37 -15.23
N ARG A 12 -2.90 27.83 -16.29
CA ARG A 12 -3.09 27.03 -17.50
C ARG A 12 -1.91 27.18 -18.42
N GLN A 13 -1.27 26.06 -18.70
CA GLN A 13 -0.58 25.88 -19.95
C GLN A 13 -1.53 25.25 -20.96
N THR A 14 -1.64 25.83 -22.16
CA THR A 14 -2.34 25.21 -23.27
C THR A 14 -1.28 24.53 -24.13
N TYR A 15 -1.37 23.21 -24.23
CA TYR A 15 -0.47 22.41 -25.05
C TYR A 15 -1.12 22.13 -26.39
N ASN A 16 -0.40 22.33 -27.49
CA ASN A 16 -0.83 22.00 -28.85
C ASN A 16 -0.40 20.58 -29.25
N SER A 17 0.59 20.01 -28.56
CA SER A 17 1.12 18.66 -28.80
C SER A 17 1.68 18.06 -27.50
N PHE A 18 1.80 16.74 -27.45
CA PHE A 18 2.31 16.03 -26.26
C PHE A 18 3.78 16.29 -25.96
N ASP A 19 4.60 16.58 -26.96
CA ASP A 19 6.02 16.91 -26.82
C ASP A 19 6.28 18.23 -26.09
N GLN A 20 5.25 19.05 -25.89
CA GLN A 20 5.33 20.27 -25.09
C GLN A 20 5.08 20.04 -23.59
N ILE A 21 4.69 18.82 -23.20
CA ILE A 21 4.38 18.49 -21.80
C ILE A 21 5.65 17.94 -21.16
N GLU A 22 6.32 18.77 -20.39
CA GLU A 22 7.51 18.38 -19.63
C GLU A 22 7.11 17.73 -18.29
N SER A 23 8.02 16.92 -17.75
CA SER A 23 7.85 16.38 -16.40
C SER A 23 7.86 17.52 -15.37
N PRO A 24 7.05 17.44 -14.30
CA PRO A 24 7.06 18.45 -13.25
C PRO A 24 8.46 18.59 -12.63
N SER A 25 8.90 19.83 -12.43
CA SER A 25 10.17 20.16 -11.79
C SER A 25 9.94 20.77 -10.40
N LYS A 26 10.95 20.70 -9.53
CA LYS A 26 10.87 21.32 -8.20
C LYS A 26 10.91 22.85 -8.22
N ILE A 27 11.18 23.47 -9.36
CA ILE A 27 11.47 24.90 -9.46
C ILE A 27 10.24 25.71 -9.89
N GLY A 28 9.32 25.16 -10.67
CA GLY A 28 8.23 25.93 -11.27
C GLY A 28 6.84 25.35 -11.16
N GLU A 29 6.72 24.03 -11.08
CA GLU A 29 5.43 23.35 -11.22
C GLU A 29 4.84 22.83 -9.90
N THR A 30 5.43 23.15 -8.75
CA THR A 30 4.91 22.76 -7.42
C THR A 30 3.49 23.25 -7.14
N GLN A 31 2.98 24.17 -7.95
CA GLN A 31 1.63 24.70 -7.84
C GLN A 31 0.68 24.23 -8.96
N LEU A 32 1.17 23.36 -9.85
CA LEU A 32 0.36 22.76 -10.91
C LEU A 32 -0.11 21.37 -10.47
N HIS A 33 -0.98 21.32 -9.47
CA HIS A 33 -1.38 20.08 -8.80
C HIS A 33 -1.92 19.04 -9.78
N ALA A 34 -2.77 19.44 -10.72
CA ALA A 34 -3.32 18.52 -11.73
C ALA A 34 -2.21 17.90 -12.62
N LEU A 35 -1.18 18.68 -12.99
CA LEU A 35 -0.04 18.16 -13.76
C LEU A 35 0.78 17.18 -12.93
N ASN A 36 1.06 17.48 -11.65
CA ASN A 36 1.78 16.61 -10.74
C ASN A 36 1.03 15.28 -10.56
N LEU A 37 -0.28 15.34 -10.35
CA LEU A 37 -1.14 14.17 -10.20
C LEU A 37 -1.14 13.31 -11.47
N ASP A 38 -1.34 13.93 -12.64
CA ASP A 38 -1.34 13.21 -13.92
C ASP A 38 0.05 12.65 -14.26
N TRP A 39 1.13 13.32 -13.83
CA TRP A 39 2.48 12.77 -13.96
C TRP A 39 2.69 11.50 -13.13
N LYS A 40 2.26 11.48 -11.87
CA LYS A 40 2.33 10.28 -11.01
C LYS A 40 1.48 9.13 -11.57
N ARG A 41 0.31 9.45 -12.11
CA ARG A 41 -0.54 8.49 -12.84
C ARG A 41 0.13 7.95 -14.10
N PHE A 42 0.79 8.83 -14.86
CA PHE A 42 1.54 8.47 -16.05
C PHE A 42 2.70 7.55 -15.71
N VAL A 43 3.50 7.85 -14.67
CA VAL A 43 4.58 6.98 -14.21
C VAL A 43 4.06 5.58 -13.84
N THR A 44 2.96 5.49 -13.12
CA THR A 44 2.32 4.21 -12.82
C THR A 44 1.90 3.47 -14.09
N HIS A 45 1.27 4.17 -15.03
CA HIS A 45 0.84 3.57 -16.30
C HIS A 45 2.02 3.06 -17.11
N GLN A 46 3.08 3.86 -17.24
CA GLN A 46 4.29 3.45 -17.96
C GLN A 46 4.98 2.24 -17.32
N THR A 47 4.99 2.17 -15.99
CA THR A 47 5.55 1.02 -15.28
C THR A 47 4.70 -0.24 -15.49
N ALA A 48 3.38 -0.11 -15.43
CA ALA A 48 2.47 -1.24 -15.72
C ALA A 48 2.61 -1.72 -17.16
N ASP A 49 2.68 -0.80 -18.12
CA ASP A 49 2.88 -1.10 -19.54
C ASP A 49 4.23 -1.79 -19.80
N PHE A 50 5.29 -1.33 -19.15
CA PHE A 50 6.60 -1.97 -19.22
C PHE A 50 6.55 -3.43 -18.73
N ILE A 51 5.95 -3.67 -17.55
CA ILE A 51 5.77 -5.02 -16.99
C ILE A 51 4.94 -5.88 -17.96
N HIS A 52 3.87 -5.31 -18.52
CA HIS A 52 3.04 -5.98 -19.51
C HIS A 52 3.84 -6.47 -20.71
N HIS A 53 4.70 -5.59 -21.28
CA HIS A 53 5.54 -5.93 -22.43
C HIS A 53 6.56 -7.02 -22.12
N GLU A 54 7.20 -6.97 -20.94
CA GLU A 54 8.13 -8.02 -20.52
C GLU A 54 7.42 -9.38 -20.37
N ILE A 55 6.24 -9.39 -19.76
CA ILE A 55 5.44 -10.60 -19.58
C ILE A 55 4.95 -11.12 -20.95
N ALA A 56 4.51 -10.25 -21.85
CA ALA A 56 4.09 -10.62 -23.20
C ALA A 56 5.23 -11.33 -23.94
N ALA A 57 6.45 -10.78 -23.88
CA ALA A 57 7.63 -11.41 -24.50
C ALA A 57 7.95 -12.79 -23.90
N LEU A 58 7.79 -12.97 -22.58
CA LEU A 58 7.92 -14.28 -21.94
C LEU A 58 6.88 -15.28 -22.46
N ARG A 59 5.63 -14.84 -22.62
CA ARG A 59 4.54 -15.68 -23.15
C ARG A 59 4.76 -16.05 -24.62
N GLU A 60 5.20 -15.10 -25.44
CA GLU A 60 5.60 -15.36 -26.83
C GLU A 60 6.76 -16.36 -26.91
N GLY A 61 7.70 -16.29 -25.96
CA GLY A 61 8.77 -17.27 -25.80
C GLY A 61 8.33 -18.64 -25.27
N GLY A 62 7.03 -18.85 -25.04
CA GLY A 62 6.43 -20.14 -24.62
C GLY A 62 6.42 -20.37 -23.10
N SER A 63 6.77 -19.37 -22.27
CA SER A 63 6.69 -19.51 -20.81
C SER A 63 5.24 -19.53 -20.34
N THR A 64 4.90 -20.53 -19.52
CA THR A 64 3.60 -20.65 -18.83
C THR A 64 3.72 -20.44 -17.31
N LEU A 65 4.93 -20.14 -16.82
CA LEU A 65 5.18 -19.95 -15.39
C LEU A 65 4.51 -18.68 -14.89
N PRO A 66 4.02 -18.66 -13.62
CA PRO A 66 3.51 -17.45 -13.01
C PRO A 66 4.56 -16.35 -12.96
N THR A 67 4.12 -15.12 -13.16
CA THR A 67 4.97 -13.93 -13.12
C THR A 67 4.71 -13.13 -11.86
N THR A 68 5.74 -12.48 -11.36
CA THR A 68 5.68 -11.59 -10.21
C THR A 68 6.69 -10.46 -10.36
N ALA A 69 6.52 -9.42 -9.56
CA ALA A 69 7.50 -8.34 -9.40
C ALA A 69 7.58 -7.96 -7.92
N ASN A 70 8.77 -7.60 -7.45
CA ASN A 70 8.97 -7.17 -6.08
C ASN A 70 8.32 -5.81 -5.85
N LEU A 71 7.27 -5.76 -5.05
CA LEU A 71 6.69 -4.51 -4.57
C LEU A 71 7.38 -4.09 -3.28
N MET A 72 7.38 -2.80 -2.99
CA MET A 72 7.98 -2.24 -1.79
C MET A 72 6.92 -1.60 -0.93
N HIS A 73 6.87 -1.89 0.31
CA HIS A 73 6.00 -1.26 1.33
C HIS A 73 4.88 -0.35 0.72
N TYR A 74 4.59 0.84 1.26
CA TYR A 74 3.66 1.83 0.67
C TYR A 74 4.42 2.78 -0.27
N PHE A 75 4.99 2.24 -1.35
CA PHE A 75 5.78 3.08 -2.24
C PHE A 75 4.94 4.21 -2.86
N GLY A 76 5.31 5.45 -2.55
CA GLY A 76 4.54 6.63 -2.96
C GLY A 76 4.62 6.95 -4.47
N GLY A 77 5.45 6.27 -5.23
CA GLY A 77 5.63 6.53 -6.66
C GLY A 77 4.73 5.72 -7.59
N LEU A 78 4.06 4.67 -7.11
CA LEU A 78 3.30 3.74 -7.94
C LEU A 78 2.00 3.30 -7.26
N ASP A 79 0.90 3.33 -8.01
CA ASP A 79 -0.37 2.75 -7.61
C ASP A 79 -0.33 1.22 -7.80
N TYR A 80 -0.20 0.48 -6.72
CA TYR A 80 -0.09 -0.98 -6.76
C TYR A 80 -1.36 -1.70 -7.20
N PHE A 81 -2.54 -1.11 -7.07
CA PHE A 81 -3.77 -1.69 -7.62
C PHE A 81 -3.73 -1.77 -9.15
N LYS A 82 -2.97 -0.88 -9.80
CA LYS A 82 -2.75 -0.93 -11.25
C LYS A 82 -1.63 -1.90 -11.62
N ILE A 83 -0.51 -1.85 -10.90
CA ILE A 83 0.63 -2.76 -11.14
C ILE A 83 0.23 -4.22 -10.95
N ALA A 84 -0.53 -4.54 -9.90
CA ALA A 84 -0.94 -5.91 -9.60
C ALA A 84 -1.80 -6.56 -10.70
N LYS A 85 -2.41 -5.78 -11.59
CA LYS A 85 -3.19 -6.33 -12.72
C LYS A 85 -2.31 -7.01 -13.74
N GLU A 86 -1.06 -6.59 -13.88
CA GLU A 86 -0.13 -7.09 -14.89
C GLU A 86 0.61 -8.38 -14.45
N ILE A 87 0.71 -8.64 -13.16
CA ILE A 87 1.42 -9.81 -12.61
C ILE A 87 0.47 -10.90 -12.14
N ASP A 88 0.89 -12.16 -12.18
CA ASP A 88 0.08 -13.30 -11.75
C ASP A 88 0.00 -13.39 -10.22
N VAL A 89 1.12 -13.17 -9.54
CA VAL A 89 1.27 -13.31 -8.10
C VAL A 89 1.82 -12.02 -7.51
N VAL A 90 1.20 -11.54 -6.44
CA VAL A 90 1.73 -10.40 -5.67
C VAL A 90 2.89 -10.86 -4.80
N SER A 91 3.97 -10.13 -4.83
CA SER A 91 5.08 -10.32 -3.90
C SER A 91 5.66 -8.97 -3.47
N TRP A 92 6.25 -8.91 -2.28
CA TRP A 92 6.81 -7.67 -1.77
C TRP A 92 8.00 -7.87 -0.85
N ASP A 93 8.83 -6.83 -0.75
CA ASP A 93 10.04 -6.80 0.04
C ASP A 93 9.77 -6.10 1.38
N THR A 94 10.00 -6.81 2.49
CA THR A 94 9.68 -6.32 3.82
C THR A 94 10.90 -6.30 4.74
N TYR A 95 11.25 -5.09 5.18
CA TYR A 95 12.40 -4.83 6.05
C TYR A 95 12.00 -4.02 7.29
N PRO A 96 11.11 -4.54 8.14
CA PRO A 96 10.60 -3.81 9.29
C PRO A 96 11.69 -3.52 10.30
N THR A 97 11.61 -2.33 10.92
CA THR A 97 12.59 -1.86 11.90
C THR A 97 12.16 -2.24 13.31
N TRP A 98 12.51 -3.45 13.75
CA TRP A 98 12.12 -4.03 15.03
C TRP A 98 12.87 -3.49 16.27
N HIS A 99 13.72 -2.53 16.13
CA HIS A 99 14.52 -1.95 17.22
C HIS A 99 14.02 -0.59 17.70
N LYS A 100 12.85 -0.15 17.23
CA LYS A 100 12.16 1.03 17.75
C LYS A 100 11.57 0.74 19.12
N GLU A 101 11.35 1.77 19.94
CA GLU A 101 10.73 1.61 21.26
C GLU A 101 9.35 0.96 21.19
N ALA A 102 8.53 1.41 20.24
CA ALA A 102 7.20 0.88 20.00
C ALA A 102 7.21 -0.25 18.97
N VAL A 103 7.75 -1.42 19.33
CA VAL A 103 7.77 -2.61 18.44
C VAL A 103 6.37 -2.99 17.91
N ILE A 104 5.34 -2.81 18.72
CA ILE A 104 3.97 -3.11 18.33
C ILE A 104 3.50 -2.22 17.16
N ASP A 105 3.98 -1.00 17.06
CA ASP A 105 3.67 -0.10 15.97
C ASP A 105 4.26 -0.60 14.65
N THR A 106 5.48 -1.11 14.69
CA THR A 106 6.10 -1.78 13.55
C THR A 106 5.31 -3.02 13.12
N ALA A 107 4.76 -3.78 14.06
CA ALA A 107 3.94 -4.95 13.75
C ALA A 107 2.62 -4.55 13.07
N TYR A 108 1.96 -3.48 13.50
CA TYR A 108 0.74 -2.99 12.84
C TYR A 108 1.02 -2.43 11.44
N ASP A 109 2.10 -1.66 11.28
CA ASP A 109 2.51 -1.10 10.00
C ASP A 109 2.80 -2.24 8.98
N ASN A 110 3.61 -3.19 9.39
CA ASN A 110 3.93 -4.35 8.56
C ASN A 110 2.68 -5.21 8.26
N GLY A 111 1.81 -5.39 9.25
CA GLY A 111 0.54 -6.11 9.10
C GLY A 111 -0.41 -5.44 8.10
N MET A 112 -0.56 -4.11 8.14
CA MET A 112 -1.38 -3.38 7.17
C MET A 112 -0.82 -3.53 5.74
N CYS A 113 0.50 -3.54 5.59
CA CYS A 113 1.11 -3.77 4.29
C CYS A 113 0.87 -5.20 3.79
N HIS A 114 0.97 -6.22 4.64
CA HIS A 114 0.59 -7.60 4.27
C HIS A 114 -0.86 -7.69 3.83
N ASP A 115 -1.78 -7.05 4.58
CA ASP A 115 -3.20 -7.04 4.23
C ASP A 115 -3.47 -6.29 2.92
N LEU A 116 -2.72 -5.20 2.62
CA LEU A 116 -2.74 -4.55 1.30
C LEU A 116 -2.32 -5.52 0.20
N MET A 117 -1.16 -6.18 0.34
CA MET A 117 -0.63 -7.08 -0.68
C MET A 117 -1.59 -8.24 -0.97
N ARG A 118 -2.18 -8.84 0.07
CA ARG A 118 -3.25 -9.84 -0.10
C ARG A 118 -4.45 -9.27 -0.87
N SER A 119 -4.87 -8.05 -0.51
CA SER A 119 -6.09 -7.44 -1.06
C SER A 119 -5.95 -7.02 -2.53
N LEU A 120 -4.72 -6.73 -3.02
CA LEU A 120 -4.48 -6.34 -4.41
C LEU A 120 -5.08 -7.33 -5.42
N LYS A 121 -5.08 -8.62 -5.10
CA LYS A 121 -5.67 -9.67 -5.94
C LYS A 121 -6.70 -10.54 -5.21
N GLY A 122 -6.93 -10.34 -3.91
CA GLY A 122 -7.75 -11.23 -3.10
C GLY A 122 -7.21 -12.67 -3.02
N LYS A 123 -5.91 -12.83 -3.12
CA LYS A 123 -5.19 -14.11 -3.19
C LYS A 123 -3.97 -14.08 -2.26
N PRO A 124 -3.40 -15.27 -1.93
CA PRO A 124 -2.13 -15.32 -1.24
C PRO A 124 -1.03 -14.53 -1.96
N PHE A 125 -0.09 -14.00 -1.18
CA PHE A 125 1.07 -13.25 -1.66
C PHE A 125 2.37 -13.88 -1.14
N PHE A 126 3.53 -13.49 -1.72
CA PHE A 126 4.83 -13.88 -1.19
C PHE A 126 5.51 -12.69 -0.48
N GLN A 127 6.06 -12.98 0.72
CA GLN A 127 7.11 -12.15 1.27
C GLN A 127 8.39 -12.46 0.49
N MET A 128 8.65 -11.71 -0.60
CA MET A 128 9.70 -12.03 -1.57
C MET A 128 11.08 -11.80 -0.98
N GLU A 129 11.25 -10.71 -0.24
CA GLU A 129 12.48 -10.42 0.47
C GLU A 129 12.21 -10.07 1.93
N SER A 130 13.09 -10.55 2.79
CA SER A 130 13.22 -10.06 4.14
C SER A 130 14.64 -10.30 4.66
N CYS A 131 15.09 -9.49 5.61
CA CYS A 131 16.42 -9.68 6.17
C CYS A 131 16.37 -10.66 7.35
N PRO A 132 17.23 -11.70 7.37
CA PRO A 132 17.30 -12.61 8.52
C PRO A 132 17.84 -11.94 9.79
N THR A 133 18.70 -10.93 9.67
CA THR A 133 19.39 -10.28 10.81
C THR A 133 19.26 -8.76 10.80
N SER A 134 20.05 -8.07 10.00
CA SER A 134 20.09 -6.61 9.88
C SER A 134 20.33 -6.19 8.45
N THR A 135 19.77 -5.05 8.07
CA THR A 135 20.02 -4.42 6.77
C THR A 135 21.26 -3.53 6.85
N ASN A 136 22.01 -3.40 5.77
CA ASN A 136 23.20 -2.54 5.73
C ASN A 136 22.92 -1.09 5.32
N TRP A 137 21.70 -0.81 4.83
CA TRP A 137 21.32 0.51 4.29
C TRP A 137 20.50 1.38 5.26
N GLN A 138 20.11 0.86 6.41
CA GLN A 138 19.49 1.66 7.46
C GLN A 138 20.54 2.56 8.15
N SER A 139 20.12 3.75 8.61
CA SER A 139 21.00 4.69 9.32
C SER A 139 21.69 4.06 10.55
N VAL A 140 21.00 3.15 11.22
CA VAL A 140 21.54 2.29 12.29
C VAL A 140 21.04 0.87 12.03
N SER A 141 21.95 0.00 11.64
CA SER A 141 21.68 -1.43 11.45
C SER A 141 21.79 -2.17 12.78
N LYS A 142 20.66 -2.68 13.26
CA LYS A 142 20.62 -3.49 14.47
C LYS A 142 20.18 -4.92 14.15
N LEU A 143 20.80 -5.87 14.81
CA LEU A 143 20.41 -7.27 14.70
C LEU A 143 19.01 -7.47 15.27
N LYS A 144 18.23 -8.32 14.60
CA LYS A 144 16.96 -8.79 15.17
C LYS A 144 17.19 -9.54 16.47
N LYS A 145 16.36 -9.26 17.46
CA LYS A 145 16.35 -10.01 18.72
C LYS A 145 15.99 -11.49 18.45
N PRO A 146 16.44 -12.43 19.31
CA PRO A 146 16.01 -13.82 19.21
C PRO A 146 14.50 -13.96 19.14
N GLY A 147 14.00 -14.80 18.23
CA GLY A 147 12.59 -15.01 17.98
C GLY A 147 11.91 -13.97 17.06
N MET A 148 12.52 -12.83 16.81
CA MET A 148 11.90 -11.76 15.99
C MET A 148 11.80 -12.15 14.52
N LEU A 149 12.79 -12.87 13.98
CA LEU A 149 12.75 -13.40 12.63
C LEU A 149 11.58 -14.37 12.47
N PHE A 150 11.41 -15.28 13.41
CA PHE A 150 10.31 -16.23 13.42
C PHE A 150 8.95 -15.50 13.48
N ALA A 151 8.79 -14.56 14.41
CA ALA A 151 7.56 -13.79 14.57
C ALA A 151 7.19 -13.00 13.30
N GLN A 152 8.16 -12.35 12.65
CA GLN A 152 7.96 -11.63 11.38
C GLN A 152 7.50 -12.56 10.27
N SER A 153 8.16 -13.72 10.11
CA SER A 153 7.80 -14.69 9.07
C SER A 153 6.41 -15.28 9.30
N MET A 154 6.09 -15.63 10.54
CA MET A 154 4.74 -16.12 10.88
C MET A 154 3.67 -15.03 10.78
N GLN A 155 4.00 -13.76 10.98
CA GLN A 155 3.08 -12.66 10.73
C GLN A 155 2.68 -12.62 9.25
N ALA A 156 3.63 -12.74 8.31
CA ALA A 156 3.32 -12.78 6.88
C ALA A 156 2.34 -13.92 6.56
N ILE A 157 2.59 -15.12 7.08
CA ILE A 157 1.70 -16.28 6.88
C ILE A 157 0.31 -16.02 7.49
N ALA A 158 0.24 -15.50 8.71
CA ALA A 158 -1.04 -15.19 9.39
C ALA A 158 -1.87 -14.13 8.65
N HIS A 159 -1.26 -13.30 7.83
CA HIS A 159 -1.91 -12.32 6.97
C HIS A 159 -2.23 -12.84 5.55
N GLY A 160 -2.05 -14.14 5.30
CA GLY A 160 -2.33 -14.78 4.00
C GLY A 160 -1.14 -14.84 3.05
N GLY A 161 0.08 -14.72 3.58
CA GLY A 161 1.29 -14.99 2.81
C GLY A 161 1.51 -16.48 2.57
N GLU A 162 2.02 -16.85 1.39
CA GLU A 162 2.26 -18.22 0.97
C GLU A 162 3.68 -18.70 1.33
N GLY A 163 4.58 -17.77 1.63
CA GLY A 163 5.96 -18.11 1.98
C GLY A 163 6.76 -16.89 2.45
N ALA A 164 7.89 -17.16 3.09
CA ALA A 164 8.84 -16.17 3.53
C ALA A 164 10.22 -16.46 2.91
N LEU A 165 10.67 -15.56 2.05
CA LEU A 165 11.97 -15.62 1.40
C LEU A 165 12.92 -14.63 2.06
N TYR A 166 14.21 -14.93 2.00
CA TYR A 166 15.22 -14.14 2.68
C TYR A 166 16.29 -13.64 1.72
N PHE A 167 16.56 -12.38 1.77
CA PHE A 167 17.76 -11.80 1.21
C PHE A 167 18.80 -11.65 2.33
N GLN A 168 19.86 -12.48 2.33
CA GLN A 168 20.27 -13.46 1.34
C GLN A 168 20.69 -14.79 2.02
N ILE A 169 20.87 -15.85 1.24
CA ILE A 169 21.28 -17.14 1.81
C ILE A 169 22.71 -17.09 2.37
N ARG A 170 23.66 -16.51 1.62
CA ARG A 170 25.05 -16.34 2.04
C ARG A 170 25.47 -14.90 1.90
N GLN A 171 26.06 -14.35 2.94
CA GLN A 171 26.52 -12.98 3.01
C GLN A 171 27.58 -12.70 1.92
N SER A 172 27.36 -11.64 1.15
CA SER A 172 28.26 -11.19 0.08
C SER A 172 29.61 -10.77 0.61
N ARG A 173 30.70 -11.13 -0.09
CA ARG A 173 32.07 -10.76 0.30
C ARG A 173 32.49 -9.37 -0.11
N GLY A 174 31.78 -8.79 -1.06
CA GLY A 174 32.10 -7.48 -1.66
C GLY A 174 30.85 -6.69 -2.01
N ALA A 175 31.06 -5.56 -2.71
CA ALA A 175 30.03 -4.60 -3.11
C ALA A 175 29.32 -3.91 -1.92
N SER A 176 28.29 -3.14 -2.23
CA SER A 176 27.57 -2.32 -1.26
C SER A 176 26.89 -3.14 -0.17
N GLU A 177 26.45 -4.35 -0.49
CA GLU A 177 25.67 -5.21 0.43
C GLU A 177 26.50 -6.26 1.16
N LYS A 178 27.81 -6.11 1.20
CA LYS A 178 28.69 -7.05 1.91
C LYS A 178 28.42 -7.19 3.41
N PHE A 179 27.72 -6.22 4.01
CA PHE A 179 27.31 -6.25 5.42
C PHE A 179 25.80 -6.44 5.59
N HIS A 180 25.07 -6.69 4.50
CA HIS A 180 23.66 -7.08 4.63
C HIS A 180 23.56 -8.43 5.30
N GLY A 181 22.60 -8.58 6.23
CA GLY A 181 22.40 -9.83 6.94
C GLY A 181 22.04 -10.98 6.02
N ALA A 182 22.44 -12.18 6.38
CA ALA A 182 22.20 -13.39 5.61
C ALA A 182 21.83 -14.56 6.52
N VAL A 183 21.34 -15.64 5.93
CA VAL A 183 21.10 -16.90 6.64
C VAL A 183 22.43 -17.50 7.11
N ILE A 184 23.46 -17.42 6.27
CA ILE A 184 24.83 -17.82 6.55
C ILE A 184 25.71 -16.57 6.41
N ASP A 185 26.24 -16.06 7.51
CA ASP A 185 27.11 -14.89 7.54
C ASP A 185 28.57 -15.23 7.17
N HIS A 186 29.45 -14.23 7.22
CA HIS A 186 30.86 -14.42 6.87
C HIS A 186 31.60 -15.43 7.78
N TYR A 187 31.17 -15.59 9.01
CA TYR A 187 31.85 -16.40 10.04
C TYR A 187 31.13 -17.72 10.29
N GLY A 188 29.84 -17.77 9.98
CA GLY A 188 28.97 -18.83 10.40
C GLY A 188 28.77 -19.95 9.40
N GLY A 189 28.28 -21.04 9.92
CA GLY A 189 27.75 -22.19 9.20
C GLY A 189 26.30 -22.41 9.60
N ASN A 190 25.94 -23.66 9.75
CA ASN A 190 24.59 -24.09 10.12
C ASN A 190 24.33 -24.11 11.64
N ASP A 191 25.30 -23.72 12.45
CA ASP A 191 25.24 -23.71 13.93
C ASP A 191 24.82 -22.36 14.50
N THR A 192 24.75 -21.31 13.68
CA THR A 192 24.38 -19.95 14.12
C THR A 192 22.91 -19.89 14.55
N ARG A 193 22.60 -18.92 15.43
CA ARG A 193 21.23 -18.64 15.85
C ARG A 193 20.31 -18.37 14.66
N VAL A 194 20.76 -17.56 13.70
CA VAL A 194 19.98 -17.16 12.53
C VAL A 194 19.63 -18.36 11.66
N PHE A 195 20.62 -19.22 11.36
CA PHE A 195 20.38 -20.44 10.61
C PHE A 195 19.33 -21.34 11.30
N LYS A 196 19.42 -21.51 12.61
CA LYS A 196 18.47 -22.31 13.40
C LYS A 196 17.07 -21.69 13.42
N GLU A 197 16.96 -20.36 13.51
CA GLU A 197 15.66 -19.67 13.42
C GLU A 197 15.02 -19.82 12.04
N VAL A 198 15.79 -19.71 10.96
CA VAL A 198 15.29 -19.94 9.58
C VAL A 198 14.86 -21.40 9.39
N SER A 199 15.66 -22.36 9.89
CA SER A 199 15.30 -23.78 9.86
C SER A 199 13.98 -24.02 10.58
N ARG A 200 13.80 -23.43 11.77
CA ARG A 200 12.54 -23.53 12.53
C ARG A 200 11.35 -22.95 11.75
N VAL A 201 11.52 -21.83 11.03
CA VAL A 201 10.46 -21.31 10.14
C VAL A 201 10.07 -22.38 9.11
N GLY A 202 11.06 -22.97 8.43
CA GLY A 202 10.82 -24.01 7.44
C GLY A 202 10.14 -25.26 7.99
N GLU A 203 10.51 -25.70 9.20
CA GLU A 203 9.87 -26.81 9.92
C GLU A 203 8.41 -26.48 10.26
N THR A 204 8.17 -25.30 10.84
CA THR A 204 6.81 -24.86 11.16
C THR A 204 5.92 -24.75 9.92
N LEU A 205 6.45 -24.22 8.79
CA LEU A 205 5.69 -24.16 7.54
C LEU A 205 5.31 -25.57 7.03
N LYS A 206 6.14 -26.58 7.23
CA LYS A 206 5.78 -27.97 6.90
C LYS A 206 4.66 -28.51 7.81
N GLU A 207 4.68 -28.13 9.10
CA GLU A 207 3.66 -28.55 10.08
C GLU A 207 2.29 -27.94 9.75
N ILE A 208 2.25 -26.68 9.27
CA ILE A 208 1.02 -25.97 8.94
C ILE A 208 0.73 -25.93 7.42
N ARG A 209 1.24 -26.89 6.66
CA ARG A 209 1.12 -26.93 5.20
C ARG A 209 -0.29 -26.91 4.67
N GLU A 210 -1.28 -27.30 5.47
CA GLU A 210 -2.71 -27.23 5.14
C GLU A 210 -3.22 -25.81 4.96
N LEU A 211 -2.48 -24.80 5.42
CA LEU A 211 -2.79 -23.39 5.18
C LEU A 211 -2.42 -22.92 3.77
N ALA A 212 -1.62 -23.71 3.03
CA ALA A 212 -1.22 -23.33 1.67
C ALA A 212 -2.44 -23.16 0.77
N GLY A 213 -2.48 -22.08 -0.01
CA GLY A 213 -3.60 -21.71 -0.88
C GLY A 213 -4.83 -21.16 -0.15
N THR A 214 -4.81 -21.05 1.19
CA THR A 214 -5.91 -20.43 1.94
C THR A 214 -5.83 -18.91 1.90
N THR A 215 -6.92 -18.26 2.23
CA THR A 215 -6.98 -16.79 2.31
C THR A 215 -7.59 -16.34 3.63
N VAL A 216 -7.35 -15.11 4.00
CA VAL A 216 -7.93 -14.50 5.20
C VAL A 216 -9.26 -13.85 4.82
N ASN A 217 -10.33 -14.24 5.52
CA ASN A 217 -11.63 -13.60 5.36
C ASN A 217 -11.72 -12.32 6.18
N SER A 218 -12.27 -11.27 5.58
CA SER A 218 -12.54 -10.00 6.25
C SER A 218 -13.93 -9.49 5.93
N SER A 219 -14.67 -9.05 6.96
CA SER A 219 -15.92 -8.32 6.82
C SER A 219 -15.72 -6.79 6.86
N VAL A 220 -14.48 -6.35 7.03
CA VAL A 220 -14.10 -4.94 7.09
C VAL A 220 -13.19 -4.61 5.94
N ALA A 221 -13.53 -3.57 5.17
CA ALA A 221 -12.68 -2.95 4.18
C ALA A 221 -12.18 -1.59 4.67
N MET A 222 -10.94 -1.28 4.41
CA MET A 222 -10.36 0.04 4.57
C MET A 222 -9.82 0.50 3.22
N LEU A 223 -10.22 1.69 2.78
CA LEU A 223 -9.88 2.17 1.47
C LEU A 223 -8.53 2.88 1.50
N TYR A 224 -7.63 2.48 0.60
CA TYR A 224 -6.36 3.12 0.30
C TYR A 224 -6.38 3.66 -1.12
N ASP A 225 -6.09 4.93 -1.31
CA ASP A 225 -6.10 5.57 -2.63
C ASP A 225 -4.83 6.40 -2.84
N TRP A 226 -3.99 5.96 -3.78
CA TRP A 226 -2.75 6.67 -4.13
C TRP A 226 -3.02 8.06 -4.69
N ASP A 227 -4.08 8.24 -5.49
CA ASP A 227 -4.45 9.55 -6.02
C ASP A 227 -4.77 10.55 -4.91
N SER A 228 -5.52 10.11 -3.88
CA SER A 228 -5.80 10.92 -2.68
C SER A 228 -4.52 11.27 -1.92
N GLN A 229 -3.60 10.32 -1.76
CA GLN A 229 -2.31 10.59 -1.13
C GLN A 229 -1.53 11.64 -1.92
N TRP A 230 -1.40 11.45 -3.23
CA TRP A 230 -0.65 12.35 -4.10
C TRP A 230 -1.23 13.76 -4.15
N ALA A 231 -2.55 13.88 -4.24
CA ALA A 231 -3.20 15.18 -4.25
C ALA A 231 -3.05 15.91 -2.91
N MET A 232 -3.13 15.19 -1.78
CA MET A 232 -2.92 15.79 -0.46
C MET A 232 -1.47 16.23 -0.23
N GLU A 233 -0.48 15.53 -0.78
CA GLU A 233 0.94 15.93 -0.70
C GLU A 233 1.18 17.29 -1.37
N ASP A 234 0.44 17.60 -2.43
CA ASP A 234 0.53 18.87 -3.17
C ASP A 234 -0.43 19.95 -2.62
N SER A 235 -1.49 19.57 -1.88
CA SER A 235 -2.54 20.47 -1.44
C SER A 235 -2.04 21.51 -0.44
N GLN A 236 -2.54 22.74 -0.59
CA GLN A 236 -2.38 23.83 0.37
C GLN A 236 -3.75 24.09 1.02
N GLY A 237 -4.02 23.40 2.09
CA GLY A 237 -5.30 23.49 2.77
C GLY A 237 -5.26 24.36 4.03
N PRO A 238 -6.28 24.27 4.89
CA PRO A 238 -6.30 24.93 6.19
C PRO A 238 -5.11 24.54 7.07
N ARG A 239 -4.45 23.42 6.76
CA ARG A 239 -3.29 22.91 7.49
C ARG A 239 -2.25 22.38 6.50
N ASN A 240 -1.14 23.11 6.35
CA ASN A 240 -0.06 22.76 5.42
C ASN A 240 1.05 21.90 6.06
N LYS A 241 0.88 21.49 7.32
CA LYS A 241 1.79 20.59 8.04
C LYS A 241 1.00 19.51 8.76
N GLY A 242 1.51 18.29 8.72
CA GLY A 242 0.93 17.18 9.46
C GLY A 242 -0.30 16.54 8.81
N LEU A 243 -0.48 16.72 7.51
CA LEU A 243 -1.37 15.88 6.72
C LEU A 243 -0.61 14.59 6.40
N HIS A 244 -0.77 13.57 7.24
CA HIS A 244 -0.08 12.30 7.11
C HIS A 244 -1.08 11.20 6.78
N TYR A 245 -1.32 10.97 5.50
CA TYR A 245 -2.30 10.00 5.01
C TYR A 245 -2.06 8.60 5.59
N LEU A 246 -0.84 8.07 5.46
CA LEU A 246 -0.49 6.75 5.99
C LEU A 246 -0.64 6.65 7.50
N GLU A 247 -0.35 7.72 8.25
CA GLU A 247 -0.55 7.73 9.70
C GLU A 247 -2.03 7.64 10.08
N ALA A 248 -2.90 8.33 9.34
CA ALA A 248 -4.34 8.21 9.52
C ALA A 248 -4.81 6.78 9.24
N MET A 249 -4.37 6.19 8.13
CA MET A 249 -4.63 4.80 7.78
C MET A 249 -4.22 3.84 8.91
N LEU A 250 -3.01 3.98 9.42
CA LEU A 250 -2.49 3.15 10.51
C LEU A 250 -3.29 3.29 11.80
N LYS A 251 -3.78 4.48 12.13
CA LYS A 251 -4.64 4.70 13.32
C LYS A 251 -5.95 3.90 13.20
N PHE A 252 -6.60 3.94 12.04
CA PHE A 252 -7.81 3.15 11.79
C PHE A 252 -7.51 1.65 11.82
N TYR A 253 -6.49 1.22 11.11
CA TYR A 253 -6.06 -0.17 11.07
C TYR A 253 -5.79 -0.74 12.47
N ARG A 254 -5.03 -0.01 13.31
CA ARG A 254 -4.79 -0.37 14.70
C ARG A 254 -6.08 -0.52 15.52
N GLY A 255 -7.04 0.36 15.28
CA GLY A 255 -8.36 0.29 15.94
C GLY A 255 -9.01 -1.06 15.71
N PHE A 256 -9.09 -1.51 14.47
CA PHE A 256 -9.65 -2.82 14.11
C PHE A 256 -8.80 -3.98 14.64
N ARG A 257 -7.48 -3.94 14.42
CA ARG A 257 -6.60 -5.05 14.83
C ARG A 257 -6.53 -5.25 16.34
N LYS A 258 -6.65 -4.20 17.15
CA LYS A 258 -6.75 -4.30 18.61
C LYS A 258 -8.00 -5.06 19.07
N GLN A 259 -9.03 -5.07 18.28
CA GLN A 259 -10.28 -5.84 18.53
C GLN A 259 -10.24 -7.23 17.88
N GLY A 260 -9.11 -7.66 17.31
CA GLY A 260 -8.97 -8.94 16.62
C GLY A 260 -9.68 -9.00 15.27
N VAL A 261 -10.06 -7.87 14.69
CA VAL A 261 -10.77 -7.79 13.41
C VAL A 261 -9.78 -7.78 12.25
N ASN A 262 -10.01 -8.66 11.26
CA ASN A 262 -9.29 -8.65 10.00
C ASN A 262 -9.76 -7.49 9.11
N VAL A 263 -8.86 -6.96 8.31
CA VAL A 263 -9.11 -5.81 7.42
C VAL A 263 -8.57 -6.13 6.02
N ASP A 264 -9.39 -5.94 5.00
CA ASP A 264 -8.91 -5.85 3.62
C ASP A 264 -8.61 -4.39 3.30
N VAL A 265 -7.49 -4.14 2.63
CA VAL A 265 -7.10 -2.80 2.17
C VAL A 265 -7.37 -2.71 0.68
N ILE A 266 -8.39 -1.98 0.29
CA ILE A 266 -8.96 -1.99 -1.06
C ILE A 266 -8.92 -0.62 -1.73
N ASP A 267 -9.12 -0.57 -3.05
CA ASP A 267 -9.35 0.65 -3.81
C ASP A 267 -10.84 0.93 -4.06
N MET A 268 -11.15 2.05 -4.70
CA MET A 268 -12.54 2.44 -5.02
C MET A 268 -13.22 1.54 -6.06
N THR A 269 -12.46 0.73 -6.81
CA THR A 269 -13.00 -0.16 -7.85
C THR A 269 -13.49 -1.48 -7.29
N CYS A 270 -13.02 -1.86 -6.10
CA CYS A 270 -13.35 -3.13 -5.46
C CYS A 270 -14.85 -3.25 -5.15
N GLU A 271 -15.46 -4.41 -5.38
CA GLU A 271 -16.84 -4.69 -4.98
C GLU A 271 -16.98 -4.75 -3.46
N LEU A 272 -18.11 -4.22 -2.96
CA LEU A 272 -18.33 -4.03 -1.52
C LEU A 272 -19.25 -5.07 -0.89
N ASP A 273 -19.89 -5.95 -1.66
CA ASP A 273 -20.96 -6.84 -1.23
C ASP A 273 -20.60 -7.79 -0.07
N LYS A 274 -19.32 -8.17 0.02
CA LYS A 274 -18.84 -9.06 1.10
C LYS A 274 -18.53 -8.34 2.40
N TYR A 275 -18.50 -7.00 2.41
CA TYR A 275 -18.13 -6.24 3.59
C TYR A 275 -19.33 -5.75 4.38
N GLN A 276 -19.17 -5.69 5.69
CA GLN A 276 -20.14 -5.09 6.63
C GLN A 276 -19.73 -3.67 7.01
N VAL A 277 -18.43 -3.40 7.00
CA VAL A 277 -17.86 -2.11 7.37
C VAL A 277 -16.91 -1.63 6.28
N LEU A 278 -17.10 -0.38 5.87
CA LEU A 278 -16.17 0.34 4.98
C LEU A 278 -15.58 1.54 5.72
N ALA A 279 -14.27 1.59 5.88
CA ALA A 279 -13.57 2.71 6.48
C ALA A 279 -12.86 3.56 5.41
N LEU A 280 -13.05 4.86 5.46
CA LEU A 280 -12.49 5.86 4.54
C LEU A 280 -11.60 6.86 5.30
N PRO A 281 -10.40 6.47 5.74
CA PRO A 281 -9.48 7.39 6.42
C PRO A 281 -8.91 8.41 5.43
N MET A 282 -9.30 9.67 5.53
CA MET A 282 -8.78 10.77 4.71
C MET A 282 -8.79 10.47 3.19
N VAL A 283 -9.84 9.84 2.69
CA VAL A 283 -9.98 9.58 1.24
C VAL A 283 -10.38 10.88 0.55
N TYR A 284 -9.38 11.70 0.25
CA TYR A 284 -9.51 13.07 -0.22
C TYR A 284 -10.30 13.22 -1.52
N MET A 285 -10.02 12.33 -2.47
CA MET A 285 -10.66 12.35 -3.78
C MET A 285 -11.75 11.27 -3.87
N PHE A 286 -12.92 11.62 -4.38
CA PHE A 286 -13.92 10.64 -4.80
C PHE A 286 -13.93 10.56 -6.31
N LYS A 287 -13.56 9.39 -6.84
CA LYS A 287 -13.60 9.11 -8.28
C LYS A 287 -15.04 8.95 -8.76
N GLU A 288 -15.26 9.15 -10.06
CA GLU A 288 -16.58 9.02 -10.67
C GLU A 288 -17.29 7.71 -10.27
N GLY A 289 -18.54 7.81 -9.85
CA GLY A 289 -19.37 6.67 -9.43
C GLY A 289 -19.14 6.19 -8.00
N PHE A 290 -18.05 6.54 -7.35
CA PHE A 290 -17.73 6.03 -6.01
C PHE A 290 -18.74 6.46 -4.93
N ALA A 291 -19.18 7.73 -4.97
CA ALA A 291 -20.20 8.23 -4.04
C ALA A 291 -21.52 7.44 -4.16
N LYS A 292 -21.92 7.04 -5.38
CA LYS A 292 -23.10 6.20 -5.61
C LYS A 292 -22.89 4.79 -5.04
N LYS A 293 -21.68 4.22 -5.22
CA LYS A 293 -21.32 2.91 -4.67
C LYS A 293 -21.41 2.90 -3.13
N ILE A 294 -20.90 3.95 -2.46
CA ILE A 294 -20.99 4.11 -1.00
C ILE A 294 -22.46 4.21 -0.56
N ARG A 295 -23.27 4.99 -1.25
CA ARG A 295 -24.69 5.11 -0.94
C ARG A 295 -25.37 3.75 -0.98
N SER A 296 -25.22 3.01 -2.09
CA SER A 296 -25.79 1.68 -2.22
C SER A 296 -25.32 0.73 -1.11
N PHE A 297 -24.04 0.79 -0.75
CA PHE A 297 -23.49 0.01 0.35
C PHE A 297 -24.21 0.29 1.69
N VAL A 298 -24.41 1.56 2.02
CA VAL A 298 -25.11 1.96 3.27
C VAL A 298 -26.59 1.62 3.21
N GLU A 299 -27.27 1.86 2.08
CA GLU A 299 -28.69 1.52 1.89
C GLU A 299 -28.95 0.02 2.00
N ASN A 300 -27.96 -0.81 1.64
CA ASN A 300 -28.00 -2.27 1.81
C ASN A 300 -27.57 -2.75 3.23
N GLY A 301 -27.43 -1.83 4.19
CA GLY A 301 -27.14 -2.15 5.60
C GLY A 301 -25.66 -2.15 5.97
N GLY A 302 -24.77 -1.76 5.08
CA GLY A 302 -23.35 -1.58 5.37
C GLY A 302 -23.10 -0.37 6.29
N THR A 303 -22.06 -0.47 7.10
CA THR A 303 -21.62 0.61 8.00
C THR A 303 -20.46 1.37 7.37
N LEU A 304 -20.63 2.68 7.17
CA LEU A 304 -19.57 3.57 6.70
C LEU A 304 -18.90 4.29 7.86
N ILE A 305 -17.58 4.23 7.93
CA ILE A 305 -16.74 5.01 8.83
C ILE A 305 -15.90 5.95 7.99
N THR A 306 -16.09 7.24 8.14
CA THR A 306 -15.30 8.24 7.42
C THR A 306 -14.58 9.16 8.39
N SER A 307 -13.56 9.84 7.93
CA SER A 307 -12.83 10.82 8.73
C SER A 307 -12.82 12.18 8.06
N TYR A 308 -12.32 13.16 8.80
CA TYR A 308 -11.96 14.47 8.27
C TYR A 308 -11.20 14.35 6.95
N TRP A 309 -11.40 15.28 6.05
CA TRP A 309 -10.71 15.40 4.76
C TRP A 309 -11.06 14.30 3.76
N SER A 310 -12.24 13.69 3.86
CA SER A 310 -12.75 12.72 2.88
C SER A 310 -13.75 13.36 1.92
N GLY A 311 -13.67 13.05 0.62
CA GLY A 311 -14.59 13.51 -0.43
C GLY A 311 -14.54 15.02 -0.67
N ILE A 312 -13.36 15.60 -0.62
CA ILE A 312 -13.16 17.05 -0.81
C ILE A 312 -13.09 17.41 -2.31
N ALA A 313 -12.45 16.56 -3.10
CA ALA A 313 -12.19 16.78 -4.51
C ALA A 313 -12.69 15.63 -5.41
N ASP A 314 -12.88 15.94 -6.68
CA ASP A 314 -13.15 14.98 -7.74
C ASP A 314 -11.84 14.32 -8.26
N ASP A 315 -11.95 13.44 -9.23
CA ASP A 315 -10.82 12.71 -9.84
C ASP A 315 -9.84 13.60 -10.63
N THR A 316 -10.13 14.89 -10.73
CA THR A 316 -9.28 15.92 -11.38
C THR A 316 -8.67 16.91 -10.38
N ASP A 317 -8.76 16.60 -9.08
CA ASP A 317 -8.31 17.43 -7.96
C ASP A 317 -9.00 18.82 -7.90
N ARG A 318 -10.30 18.87 -8.25
CA ARG A 318 -11.13 20.06 -8.08
C ARG A 318 -12.12 19.85 -6.95
N CYS A 319 -12.19 20.86 -6.08
CA CYS A 319 -13.17 20.84 -5.00
C CYS A 319 -14.62 20.84 -5.55
N TYR A 320 -15.48 20.11 -4.89
CA TYR A 320 -16.90 20.16 -5.14
C TYR A 320 -17.49 21.52 -4.73
N LEU A 321 -18.40 22.07 -5.54
CA LEU A 321 -18.89 23.46 -5.37
C LEU A 321 -20.03 23.61 -4.35
N GLU A 322 -20.78 22.54 -4.06
CA GLU A 322 -21.99 22.62 -3.23
C GLU A 322 -21.77 22.08 -1.81
N GLY A 323 -20.54 22.14 -1.34
CA GLY A 323 -20.14 21.65 -0.03
C GLY A 323 -19.56 20.23 -0.04
N THR A 324 -18.84 19.93 0.97
CA THR A 324 -18.15 18.64 1.12
C THR A 324 -18.94 17.73 2.06
N PRO A 325 -19.03 16.46 1.74
CA PRO A 325 -18.74 15.85 0.43
C PRO A 325 -19.94 15.95 -0.49
N HIS A 326 -19.65 16.39 -1.69
CA HIS A 326 -20.65 16.56 -2.69
C HIS A 326 -21.07 15.26 -3.31
N GLY A 327 -22.25 15.25 -3.67
CA GLY A 327 -22.87 14.15 -4.31
C GLY A 327 -23.79 13.39 -3.38
N PRO A 328 -24.27 12.25 -3.79
CA PRO A 328 -25.39 11.53 -3.23
C PRO A 328 -25.22 11.00 -1.79
N VAL A 329 -24.11 11.23 -1.15
CA VAL A 329 -23.97 10.98 0.30
C VAL A 329 -24.35 12.25 1.03
N SER A 330 -25.64 12.45 1.20
CA SER A 330 -26.16 13.48 2.11
C SER A 330 -25.76 13.08 3.54
N TYR A 331 -24.83 13.82 4.11
CA TYR A 331 -24.34 13.59 5.49
C TYR A 331 -25.34 14.00 6.57
N THR A 332 -26.56 14.36 6.24
CA THR A 332 -27.59 14.68 7.23
C THR A 332 -27.86 13.53 8.19
N HIS A 333 -27.46 12.31 7.86
CA HIS A 333 -27.55 11.12 8.71
C HIS A 333 -26.20 10.64 9.23
N LEU A 334 -25.09 11.20 8.74
CA LEU A 334 -23.72 10.91 9.16
C LEU A 334 -23.15 12.09 9.96
N ARG A 335 -23.88 12.57 10.96
CA ARG A 335 -23.24 13.44 11.94
C ARG A 335 -22.25 12.59 12.70
N ALA A 336 -20.97 12.75 12.38
CA ALA A 336 -19.90 12.34 13.26
C ALA A 336 -20.20 12.97 14.63
N HIS A 337 -20.30 12.16 15.66
CA HIS A 337 -20.21 12.65 17.03
C HIS A 337 -18.75 13.02 17.26
N GLU A 338 -18.34 14.18 16.72
CA GLU A 338 -17.06 14.76 17.09
C GLU A 338 -17.19 15.33 18.49
N THR A 339 -16.43 14.79 19.40
CA THR A 339 -16.19 15.46 20.68
C THR A 339 -15.14 16.54 20.44
N LEU A 340 -15.33 17.73 21.05
CA LEU A 340 -14.39 18.87 21.02
C LEU A 340 -12.92 18.50 21.37
N ALA A 341 -12.67 17.32 21.88
CA ALA A 341 -11.34 16.78 22.16
C ALA A 341 -10.57 16.28 20.93
N ASN A 342 -11.20 16.22 19.75
CA ASN A 342 -10.60 15.72 18.50
C ASN A 342 -10.38 16.83 17.45
N LEU A 343 -10.62 18.08 17.80
CA LEU A 343 -10.25 19.27 17.08
C LEU A 343 -8.92 19.78 17.63
#